data_b9e28593b3cc6b9a8b7c194d88352353
#
_entry.id   b9e28593b3cc6b9a8b7c194d88352353
#
_cell.length_a   1.000
_cell.length_b   1.000
_cell.length_c   1.000
_cell.angle_alpha   90.00
_cell.angle_beta   90.00
_cell.angle_gamma   90.00
#
_symmetry.space_group_name_H-M   'P 1'
#
loop_
_entity.id
_entity.type
_entity.pdbx_description
1 polymer ?
#
loop_
_entity_poly.entity_id
_entity_poly.type
_entity_poly.pdbx_seq_one_letter_code
_entity_poly.pdbx_strand_id
1 'polypeptide(L)'
;MSTNKTLNTTANKAYTPLPVSFYERAADTVAVDLLGRLLVRETPQGAMAARIVEVEAYFGEGDPASHACRGMTPRNAIMFGRAGRAYVYLNYGVHYLLNVVTGEEGCAGAVLLRAVEPASGIELMMHNRPVKKIADLTNGPGKLTKALKVDINNNGTDMAHRGGGLFITAGIPEAVSIHKSPRIGISAGTNMLLRFSIRGNPYVSR
;
A
#
# COMPACT_ATOMS: atom_id res chain seq x y z
N MET A 1 -0.05 -32.78 -27.20
CA MET A 1 0.52 -31.43 -27.10
C MET A 1 -0.57 -30.43 -27.40
N SER A 2 -1.13 -29.76 -26.48
CA SER A 2 -1.97 -28.53 -26.54
C SER A 2 -3.02 -28.52 -25.44
N THR A 3 -2.67 -28.09 -24.22
CA THR A 3 -3.65 -27.76 -23.16
C THR A 3 -3.10 -26.77 -22.11
N ASN A 4 -2.23 -25.84 -22.49
CA ASN A 4 -1.70 -24.86 -21.52
C ASN A 4 -1.89 -23.39 -21.91
N LYS A 5 -2.84 -23.04 -22.78
CA LYS A 5 -3.03 -21.66 -23.27
C LYS A 5 -4.30 -20.95 -22.77
N THR A 6 -5.20 -21.66 -22.08
CA THR A 6 -6.54 -21.10 -21.76
C THR A 6 -6.70 -20.59 -20.33
N LEU A 7 -5.77 -20.85 -19.42
CA LEU A 7 -5.87 -20.41 -18.00
C LEU A 7 -5.35 -19.00 -17.74
N ASN A 8 -4.61 -18.40 -18.67
CA ASN A 8 -4.00 -17.08 -18.47
C ASN A 8 -4.87 -15.88 -18.90
N THR A 9 -5.97 -16.11 -19.63
CA THR A 9 -6.78 -15.02 -20.20
C THR A 9 -7.86 -14.50 -19.25
N THR A 10 -8.35 -15.32 -18.34
CA THR A 10 -9.40 -14.93 -17.37
C THR A 10 -8.83 -14.16 -16.17
N ALA A 11 -7.61 -14.48 -15.74
CA ALA A 11 -6.91 -13.74 -14.67
C ALA A 11 -6.49 -12.32 -15.12
N ASN A 12 -6.29 -12.11 -16.42
CA ASN A 12 -5.84 -10.82 -16.97
C ASN A 12 -6.93 -9.73 -16.97
N LYS A 13 -8.21 -10.09 -16.87
CA LYS A 13 -9.33 -9.15 -16.82
C LYS A 13 -9.69 -8.71 -15.38
N ALA A 14 -9.19 -9.45 -14.36
CA ALA A 14 -9.61 -9.28 -12.97
C ALA A 14 -8.98 -8.07 -12.26
N TYR A 15 -7.80 -7.59 -12.72
CA TYR A 15 -7.05 -6.56 -12.00
C TYR A 15 -6.69 -5.37 -12.88
N THR A 16 -7.60 -4.38 -12.96
CA THR A 16 -7.32 -3.09 -13.60
C THR A 16 -6.77 -2.12 -12.55
N PRO A 17 -5.58 -1.51 -12.75
CA PRO A 17 -5.07 -0.50 -11.86
C PRO A 17 -6.02 0.69 -11.69
N LEU A 18 -6.03 1.30 -10.52
CA LEU A 18 -6.71 2.56 -10.28
C LEU A 18 -6.08 3.67 -11.13
N PRO A 19 -6.86 4.56 -11.75
CA PRO A 19 -6.33 5.65 -12.56
C PRO A 19 -5.57 6.65 -11.70
N VAL A 20 -4.66 7.42 -12.32
CA VAL A 20 -3.88 8.44 -11.60
C VAL A 20 -4.77 9.47 -10.90
N SER A 21 -5.90 9.84 -11.50
CA SER A 21 -6.89 10.77 -10.92
C SER A 21 -7.47 10.30 -9.58
N PHE A 22 -7.43 9.00 -9.30
CA PHE A 22 -7.79 8.48 -7.98
C PHE A 22 -6.83 8.98 -6.90
N TYR A 23 -5.54 9.06 -7.22
CA TYR A 23 -4.47 9.44 -6.29
C TYR A 23 -4.23 10.97 -6.22
N GLU A 24 -4.68 11.75 -7.20
CA GLU A 24 -4.53 13.22 -7.26
C GLU A 24 -5.39 13.98 -6.24
N ARG A 25 -5.88 13.31 -5.24
CA ARG A 25 -6.73 13.85 -4.15
C ARG A 25 -5.97 13.92 -2.84
N ALA A 26 -6.55 14.59 -1.84
CA ALA A 26 -5.96 14.69 -0.50
C ALA A 26 -5.68 13.31 0.12
N ALA A 27 -4.57 13.21 0.86
CA ALA A 27 -4.06 11.93 1.37
C ALA A 27 -5.06 11.19 2.27
N ASP A 28 -5.81 11.89 3.10
CA ASP A 28 -6.84 11.30 3.97
C ASP A 28 -8.05 10.78 3.19
N THR A 29 -8.46 11.47 2.13
CA THR A 29 -9.52 11.03 1.22
C THR A 29 -9.09 9.74 0.49
N VAL A 30 -7.87 9.74 -0.08
CA VAL A 30 -7.31 8.55 -0.74
C VAL A 30 -7.16 7.41 0.25
N ALA A 31 -6.69 7.67 1.48
CA ALA A 31 -6.53 6.66 2.52
C ALA A 31 -7.84 5.93 2.82
N VAL A 32 -8.91 6.66 3.01
CA VAL A 32 -10.25 6.08 3.25
C VAL A 32 -10.70 5.22 2.07
N ASP A 33 -10.55 5.72 0.85
CA ASP A 33 -11.02 5.05 -0.38
C ASP A 33 -10.13 3.88 -0.81
N LEU A 34 -8.93 3.74 -0.25
CA LEU A 34 -8.06 2.58 -0.45
C LEU A 34 -8.49 1.36 0.38
N LEU A 35 -9.20 1.56 1.50
CA LEU A 35 -9.65 0.44 2.32
C LEU A 35 -10.61 -0.48 1.54
N GLY A 36 -10.36 -1.78 1.61
CA GLY A 36 -11.11 -2.79 0.87
C GLY A 36 -10.61 -3.06 -0.56
N ARG A 37 -9.75 -2.22 -1.13
CA ARG A 37 -9.16 -2.44 -2.46
C ARG A 37 -8.04 -3.47 -2.39
N LEU A 38 -7.69 -4.03 -3.55
CA LEU A 38 -6.62 -5.03 -3.65
C LEU A 38 -5.30 -4.37 -4.03
N LEU A 39 -4.28 -4.58 -3.19
CA LEU A 39 -2.88 -4.40 -3.54
C LEU A 39 -2.43 -5.66 -4.29
N VAL A 40 -1.91 -5.50 -5.49
CA VAL A 40 -1.44 -6.58 -6.35
C VAL A 40 0.06 -6.47 -6.55
N ARG A 41 0.75 -7.58 -6.40
CA ARG A 41 2.18 -7.73 -6.70
C ARG A 41 2.38 -8.88 -7.69
N GLU A 42 2.84 -8.57 -8.89
CA GLU A 42 3.22 -9.53 -9.91
C GLU A 42 4.74 -9.72 -9.90
N THR A 43 5.18 -10.96 -9.90
CA THR A 43 6.59 -11.34 -9.93
C THR A 43 6.78 -12.47 -10.94
N PRO A 44 8.02 -12.78 -11.37
CA PRO A 44 8.27 -13.95 -12.20
C PRO A 44 7.81 -15.28 -11.59
N GLN A 45 7.71 -15.34 -10.25
CA GLN A 45 7.25 -16.52 -9.52
C GLN A 45 5.72 -16.63 -9.43
N GLY A 46 4.99 -15.56 -9.77
CA GLY A 46 3.53 -15.53 -9.73
C GLY A 46 2.99 -14.20 -9.20
N ALA A 47 1.67 -14.11 -9.17
CA ALA A 47 0.94 -12.95 -8.66
C ALA A 47 0.46 -13.19 -7.22
N MET A 48 0.52 -12.14 -6.42
CA MET A 48 0.00 -12.06 -5.06
C MET A 48 -1.00 -10.90 -5.00
N ALA A 49 -2.15 -11.10 -4.37
CA ALA A 49 -3.11 -10.02 -4.12
C ALA A 49 -3.58 -10.04 -2.67
N ALA A 50 -3.74 -8.86 -2.09
CA ALA A 50 -4.19 -8.71 -0.72
C ALA A 50 -5.08 -7.48 -0.56
N ARG A 51 -6.14 -7.60 0.24
CA ARG A 51 -7.09 -6.53 0.54
C ARG A 51 -6.47 -5.55 1.54
N ILE A 52 -6.47 -4.26 1.22
CA ILE A 52 -5.98 -3.20 2.11
C ILE A 52 -6.96 -3.06 3.28
N VAL A 53 -6.47 -3.22 4.51
CA VAL A 53 -7.29 -3.18 5.72
C VAL A 53 -6.86 -2.12 6.72
N GLU A 54 -5.66 -1.55 6.54
CA GLU A 54 -5.14 -0.48 7.40
C GLU A 54 -4.17 0.40 6.63
N VAL A 55 -4.34 1.72 6.79
CA VAL A 55 -3.51 2.75 6.14
C VAL A 55 -3.30 3.94 7.07
N GLU A 56 -2.27 4.77 6.77
CA GLU A 56 -2.06 6.06 7.41
C GLU A 56 -1.85 7.14 6.35
N ALA A 57 -2.54 8.29 6.51
CA ALA A 57 -2.31 9.45 5.67
C ALA A 57 -1.21 10.34 6.23
N TYR A 58 -0.38 10.87 5.33
CA TYR A 58 0.69 11.81 5.60
C TYR A 58 0.61 12.97 4.61
N PHE A 59 0.64 14.19 5.13
CA PHE A 59 0.66 15.40 4.32
C PHE A 59 2.09 15.95 4.18
N GLY A 60 2.23 17.12 3.54
CA GLY A 60 3.48 17.86 3.48
C GLY A 60 3.66 18.78 4.69
N GLU A 61 3.76 20.08 4.39
CA GLU A 61 3.84 21.13 5.39
C GLU A 61 2.61 21.11 6.31
N GLY A 62 2.82 21.32 7.61
CA GLY A 62 1.74 21.27 8.62
C GLY A 62 1.47 19.87 9.20
N ASP A 63 2.08 18.80 8.66
CA ASP A 63 2.04 17.47 9.26
C ASP A 63 3.38 17.12 9.91
N PRO A 64 3.54 17.32 11.23
CA PRO A 64 4.83 17.17 11.90
C PRO A 64 5.35 15.73 11.94
N ALA A 65 4.52 14.73 11.61
CA ALA A 65 4.92 13.33 11.49
C ALA A 65 5.34 12.94 10.07
N SER A 66 5.13 13.82 9.09
CA SER A 66 5.50 13.55 7.71
C SER A 66 6.99 13.74 7.45
N HIS A 67 7.56 12.91 6.59
CA HIS A 67 8.91 13.12 6.07
C HIS A 67 9.06 14.46 5.31
N ALA A 68 7.96 14.99 4.81
CA ALA A 68 7.92 16.22 4.02
C ALA A 68 7.54 17.47 4.84
N CYS A 69 7.38 17.36 6.17
CA CYS A 69 6.95 18.47 7.05
C CYS A 69 7.90 19.69 7.00
N ARG A 70 9.16 19.49 6.66
CA ARG A 70 10.20 20.54 6.56
C ARG A 70 10.62 20.83 5.11
N GLY A 71 9.77 20.45 4.15
CA GLY A 71 10.05 20.61 2.73
C GLY A 71 10.75 19.42 2.07
N MET A 72 11.15 19.63 0.82
CA MET A 72 11.74 18.60 -0.03
C MET A 72 13.19 18.29 0.34
N THR A 73 13.52 17.02 0.33
CA THR A 73 14.89 16.48 0.48
C THR A 73 15.09 15.38 -0.58
N PRO A 74 16.35 14.96 -0.87
CA PRO A 74 16.56 13.83 -1.80
C PRO A 74 15.83 12.56 -1.41
N ARG A 75 15.63 12.32 -0.11
CA ARG A 75 14.93 11.13 0.39
C ARG A 75 13.43 11.16 0.12
N ASN A 76 12.78 12.32 0.27
CA ASN A 76 11.32 12.47 0.19
C ASN A 76 10.86 13.13 -1.11
N ALA A 77 11.75 13.47 -2.03
CA ALA A 77 11.45 14.17 -3.26
C ALA A 77 10.30 13.50 -4.06
N ILE A 78 10.21 12.17 -3.98
CA ILE A 78 9.13 11.42 -4.65
C ILE A 78 7.74 11.78 -4.13
N MET A 79 7.60 12.22 -2.87
CA MET A 79 6.32 12.65 -2.29
C MET A 79 5.77 13.93 -2.92
N PHE A 80 6.64 14.72 -3.58
CA PHE A 80 6.30 15.95 -4.30
C PHE A 80 6.10 15.71 -5.80
N GLY A 81 6.33 14.48 -6.26
CA GLY A 81 6.16 14.10 -7.65
C GLY A 81 4.72 13.71 -8.01
N ARG A 82 4.58 13.12 -9.20
CA ARG A 82 3.30 12.66 -9.73
C ARG A 82 2.61 11.66 -8.80
N ALA A 83 1.32 11.86 -8.55
CA ALA A 83 0.49 10.95 -7.77
C ALA A 83 0.44 9.52 -8.36
N GLY A 84 0.18 8.54 -7.51
CA GLY A 84 0.15 7.13 -7.90
C GLY A 84 1.52 6.45 -7.97
N ARG A 85 2.61 7.15 -7.63
CA ARG A 85 3.95 6.54 -7.50
C ARG A 85 4.12 5.81 -6.17
N ALA A 86 4.76 4.65 -6.19
CA ALA A 86 5.17 3.98 -4.97
C ALA A 86 6.31 4.76 -4.30
N TYR A 87 6.16 5.09 -3.03
CA TYR A 87 7.23 5.61 -2.19
C TYR A 87 7.67 4.52 -1.22
N VAL A 88 8.81 3.92 -1.50
CA VAL A 88 9.38 2.84 -0.69
C VAL A 88 10.67 3.32 -0.04
N TYR A 89 10.77 3.14 1.28
CA TYR A 89 11.98 3.50 2.03
C TYR A 89 12.31 2.47 3.10
N LEU A 90 13.59 2.41 3.48
CA LEU A 90 14.06 1.57 4.58
C LEU A 90 13.81 2.27 5.92
N ASN A 91 13.07 1.62 6.82
CA ASN A 91 12.75 2.11 8.15
C ASN A 91 13.60 1.38 9.20
N TYR A 92 14.25 2.14 10.09
CA TYR A 92 15.16 1.64 11.13
C TYR A 92 16.25 0.69 10.61
N GLY A 93 16.61 0.77 9.33
CA GLY A 93 17.61 -0.11 8.72
C GLY A 93 17.17 -1.58 8.54
N VAL A 94 15.91 -1.93 8.84
CA VAL A 94 15.45 -3.32 8.92
C VAL A 94 14.28 -3.62 7.98
N HIS A 95 13.33 -2.69 7.83
CA HIS A 95 12.09 -2.95 7.12
C HIS A 95 11.82 -1.93 6.03
N TYR A 96 11.47 -2.37 4.85
CA TYR A 96 10.90 -1.51 3.83
C TYR A 96 9.45 -1.18 4.17
N LEU A 97 9.04 0.06 3.94
CA LEU A 97 7.67 0.51 4.07
C LEU A 97 7.18 1.02 2.72
N LEU A 98 5.95 0.65 2.36
CA LEU A 98 5.31 1.00 1.10
C LEU A 98 4.25 2.07 1.31
N ASN A 99 4.41 3.18 0.59
CA ASN A 99 3.41 4.23 0.48
C ASN A 99 3.01 4.42 -0.99
N VAL A 100 1.86 5.01 -1.23
CA VAL A 100 1.50 5.58 -2.52
C VAL A 100 1.42 7.10 -2.42
N VAL A 101 2.05 7.80 -3.37
CA VAL A 101 2.06 9.27 -3.45
C VAL A 101 0.66 9.77 -3.84
N THR A 102 0.20 10.85 -3.20
CA THR A 102 -1.12 11.45 -3.41
C THR A 102 -1.03 12.97 -3.51
N GLY A 103 -2.08 13.59 -4.03
CA GLY A 103 -2.17 15.04 -4.20
C GLY A 103 -1.63 15.51 -5.55
N GLU A 104 -1.67 16.82 -5.77
CA GLU A 104 -1.16 17.45 -6.97
C GLU A 104 0.38 17.43 -6.98
N GLU A 105 0.97 17.37 -8.17
CA GLU A 105 2.42 17.44 -8.34
C GLU A 105 2.96 18.78 -7.78
N GLY A 106 4.03 18.71 -7.02
CA GLY A 106 4.58 19.82 -6.23
C GLY A 106 4.04 19.91 -4.80
N CYS A 107 2.93 19.22 -4.47
CA CYS A 107 2.36 19.16 -3.13
C CYS A 107 2.64 17.78 -2.52
N ALA A 108 3.37 17.75 -1.40
CA ALA A 108 3.70 16.47 -0.76
C ALA A 108 2.47 15.81 -0.14
N GLY A 109 2.25 14.55 -0.46
CA GLY A 109 1.23 13.71 0.15
C GLY A 109 1.54 12.24 -0.08
N ALA A 110 1.21 11.40 0.90
CA ALA A 110 1.36 9.95 0.74
C ALA A 110 0.41 9.19 1.67
N VAL A 111 0.05 7.97 1.27
CA VAL A 111 -0.67 7.01 2.11
C VAL A 111 0.21 5.80 2.34
N LEU A 112 0.59 5.56 3.61
CA LEU A 112 1.30 4.36 4.04
C LEU A 112 0.33 3.17 4.11
N LEU A 113 0.66 2.08 3.43
CA LEU A 113 -0.03 0.81 3.58
C LEU A 113 0.51 0.08 4.81
N ARG A 114 -0.34 -0.11 5.84
CA ARG A 114 0.08 -0.69 7.12
C ARG A 114 -0.19 -2.16 7.24
N ALA A 115 -1.37 -2.59 6.81
CA ALA A 115 -1.75 -3.99 6.85
C ALA A 115 -2.68 -4.34 5.69
N VAL A 116 -2.56 -5.59 5.24
CA VAL A 116 -3.39 -6.16 4.19
C VAL A 116 -3.86 -7.56 4.58
N GLU A 117 -5.03 -7.96 4.12
CA GLU A 117 -5.58 -9.30 4.26
C GLU A 117 -5.25 -10.11 3.00
N PRO A 118 -4.48 -11.21 3.09
CA PRO A 118 -4.14 -12.04 1.94
C PRO A 118 -5.38 -12.56 1.21
N ALA A 119 -5.44 -12.40 -0.12
CA ALA A 119 -6.57 -12.84 -0.94
C ALA A 119 -6.18 -13.92 -1.96
N SER A 120 -5.00 -13.80 -2.58
CA SER A 120 -4.46 -14.83 -3.50
C SER A 120 -2.93 -14.83 -3.47
N GLY A 121 -2.31 -15.94 -3.92
CA GLY A 121 -0.86 -16.12 -3.87
C GLY A 121 -0.34 -16.29 -2.43
N ILE A 122 -1.14 -16.79 -1.51
CA ILE A 122 -0.83 -16.92 -0.08
C ILE A 122 0.41 -17.81 0.14
N GLU A 123 0.53 -18.89 -0.61
CA GLU A 123 1.70 -19.80 -0.52
C GLU A 123 2.99 -19.06 -0.88
N LEU A 124 2.96 -18.21 -1.90
CA LEU A 124 4.11 -17.39 -2.28
C LEU A 124 4.44 -16.34 -1.21
N MET A 125 3.42 -15.71 -0.61
CA MET A 125 3.62 -14.81 0.54
C MET A 125 4.23 -15.55 1.74
N MET A 126 3.75 -16.77 2.03
CA MET A 126 4.29 -17.63 3.09
C MET A 126 5.73 -18.07 2.80
N HIS A 127 6.07 -18.34 1.54
CA HIS A 127 7.45 -18.61 1.15
C HIS A 127 8.36 -17.39 1.41
N ASN A 128 7.91 -16.19 1.05
CA ASN A 128 8.68 -14.95 1.25
C ASN A 128 8.82 -14.58 2.75
N ARG A 129 7.81 -14.92 3.55
CA ARG A 129 7.75 -14.62 4.99
C ARG A 129 7.07 -15.79 5.76
N PRO A 130 7.82 -16.83 6.15
CA PRO A 130 7.26 -17.93 6.91
C PRO A 130 6.67 -17.48 8.26
N VAL A 131 5.42 -17.88 8.53
CA VAL A 131 4.72 -17.60 9.79
C VAL A 131 3.94 -18.82 10.26
N LYS A 132 3.66 -18.92 11.56
CA LYS A 132 2.83 -19.99 12.13
C LYS A 132 1.33 -19.76 11.91
N LYS A 133 0.90 -18.49 11.89
CA LYS A 133 -0.51 -18.09 11.72
C LYS A 133 -0.62 -17.14 10.54
N ILE A 134 -1.54 -17.41 9.62
CA ILE A 134 -1.77 -16.56 8.43
C ILE A 134 -2.11 -15.11 8.81
N ALA A 135 -2.84 -14.91 9.92
CA ALA A 135 -3.14 -13.56 10.43
C ALA A 135 -1.89 -12.72 10.78
N ASP A 136 -0.74 -13.36 11.01
CA ASP A 136 0.52 -12.64 11.29
C ASP A 136 1.31 -12.32 10.01
N LEU A 137 0.86 -12.79 8.86
CA LEU A 137 1.61 -12.72 7.60
C LEU A 137 1.82 -11.29 7.14
N THR A 138 0.78 -10.45 7.23
CA THR A 138 0.72 -9.12 6.62
C THR A 138 0.15 -8.03 7.54
N ASN A 139 0.02 -8.31 8.85
CA ASN A 139 -0.54 -7.42 9.87
C ASN A 139 0.49 -6.41 10.41
N GLY A 140 1.15 -5.68 9.52
CA GLY A 140 2.11 -4.64 9.83
C GLY A 140 2.89 -4.20 8.58
N PRO A 141 3.37 -2.93 8.51
CA PRO A 141 3.90 -2.35 7.28
C PRO A 141 5.16 -3.06 6.77
N GLY A 142 6.11 -3.41 7.65
CA GLY A 142 7.29 -4.20 7.26
C GLY A 142 6.97 -5.68 7.01
N LYS A 143 5.89 -6.21 7.59
CA LYS A 143 5.46 -7.59 7.36
C LYS A 143 4.86 -7.73 5.96
N LEU A 144 3.97 -6.81 5.57
CA LEU A 144 3.35 -6.85 4.25
C LEU A 144 4.37 -6.67 3.12
N THR A 145 5.34 -5.76 3.26
CA THR A 145 6.38 -5.56 2.24
C THR A 145 7.23 -6.81 2.08
N LYS A 146 7.63 -7.47 3.19
CA LYS A 146 8.37 -8.72 3.14
C LYS A 146 7.55 -9.84 2.48
N ALA A 147 6.27 -10.01 2.87
CA ALA A 147 5.40 -11.03 2.31
C ALA A 147 5.17 -10.84 0.80
N LEU A 148 4.96 -9.60 0.36
CA LEU A 148 4.75 -9.24 -1.05
C LEU A 148 6.05 -9.04 -1.85
N LYS A 149 7.23 -9.23 -1.23
CA LYS A 149 8.54 -9.02 -1.87
C LYS A 149 8.65 -7.61 -2.47
N VAL A 150 8.28 -6.61 -1.67
CA VAL A 150 8.43 -5.18 -1.99
C VAL A 150 9.67 -4.65 -1.29
N ASP A 151 10.57 -4.05 -2.05
CA ASP A 151 11.84 -3.49 -1.58
C ASP A 151 12.15 -2.14 -2.27
N ILE A 152 13.37 -1.63 -2.11
CA ILE A 152 13.78 -0.34 -2.65
C ILE A 152 13.70 -0.28 -4.19
N ASN A 153 13.80 -1.41 -4.89
CA ASN A 153 13.68 -1.46 -6.35
C ASN A 153 12.25 -1.13 -6.82
N ASN A 154 11.28 -1.18 -5.93
CA ASN A 154 9.91 -0.75 -6.21
C ASN A 154 9.68 0.75 -5.94
N ASN A 155 10.66 1.48 -5.40
CA ASN A 155 10.52 2.92 -5.24
C ASN A 155 10.38 3.61 -6.61
N GLY A 156 9.39 4.49 -6.75
CA GLY A 156 9.07 5.16 -8.01
C GLY A 156 8.22 4.36 -8.99
N THR A 157 7.86 3.11 -8.69
CA THR A 157 6.93 2.32 -9.53
C THR A 157 5.62 3.08 -9.73
N ASP A 158 5.15 3.16 -10.99
CA ASP A 158 3.85 3.73 -11.33
C ASP A 158 2.74 2.73 -11.00
N MET A 159 2.05 2.96 -9.88
CA MET A 159 0.98 2.09 -9.40
C MET A 159 -0.37 2.33 -10.11
N ALA A 160 -0.47 3.36 -10.96
CA ALA A 160 -1.61 3.58 -11.84
C ALA A 160 -1.51 2.76 -13.14
N HIS A 161 -0.39 2.05 -13.36
CA HIS A 161 -0.15 1.19 -14.50
C HIS A 161 0.37 -0.19 -14.06
N ARG A 162 -0.03 -1.23 -14.80
CA ARG A 162 0.33 -2.63 -14.49
C ARG A 162 1.81 -2.95 -14.76
N GLY A 163 2.47 -2.20 -15.65
CA GLY A 163 3.80 -2.51 -16.18
C GLY A 163 4.92 -2.66 -15.13
N GLY A 164 4.78 -2.04 -13.96
CA GLY A 164 5.72 -2.17 -12.84
C GLY A 164 5.48 -3.38 -11.93
N GLY A 165 4.43 -4.17 -12.17
CA GLY A 165 4.09 -5.35 -11.37
C GLY A 165 3.71 -5.06 -9.91
N LEU A 166 3.46 -3.79 -9.57
CA LEU A 166 2.96 -3.37 -8.26
C LEU A 166 1.90 -2.28 -8.47
N PHE A 167 0.65 -2.56 -8.12
CA PHE A 167 -0.46 -1.63 -8.32
C PHE A 167 -1.63 -1.91 -7.38
N ILE A 168 -2.57 -0.95 -7.30
CA ILE A 168 -3.81 -1.10 -6.53
C ILE A 168 -4.98 -1.09 -7.50
N THR A 169 -5.91 -2.00 -7.29
CA THR A 169 -7.11 -2.14 -8.13
C THR A 169 -8.38 -2.06 -7.31
N ALA A 170 -9.52 -1.87 -7.97
CA ALA A 170 -10.82 -1.97 -7.33
C ALA A 170 -11.02 -3.41 -6.84
N GLY A 171 -11.11 -3.60 -5.52
CA GLY A 171 -11.63 -4.82 -4.93
C GLY A 171 -13.15 -4.91 -5.13
N ILE A 172 -13.76 -5.99 -4.69
CA ILE A 172 -15.22 -6.08 -4.61
C ILE A 172 -15.66 -5.01 -3.58
N PRO A 173 -16.47 -4.04 -3.98
CA PRO A 173 -16.89 -2.98 -3.06
C PRO A 173 -17.90 -3.57 -2.06
N GLU A 174 -17.40 -3.97 -0.91
CA GLU A 174 -18.22 -4.18 0.26
C GLU A 174 -18.19 -2.90 1.09
N ALA A 175 -19.36 -2.49 1.57
CA ALA A 175 -19.43 -1.40 2.55
C ALA A 175 -18.62 -1.80 3.79
N VAL A 176 -17.57 -1.04 4.09
CA VAL A 176 -16.71 -1.31 5.25
C VAL A 176 -16.96 -0.28 6.34
N SER A 177 -17.05 -0.75 7.58
CA SER A 177 -17.04 0.15 8.75
C SER A 177 -15.61 0.58 9.03
N ILE A 178 -15.35 1.88 9.00
CA ILE A 178 -14.02 2.45 9.18
C ILE A 178 -13.82 2.90 10.62
N HIS A 179 -12.68 2.55 11.19
CA HIS A 179 -12.19 3.07 12.46
C HIS A 179 -11.10 4.10 12.20
N LYS A 180 -11.23 5.30 12.79
CA LYS A 180 -10.21 6.36 12.77
C LYS A 180 -9.48 6.41 14.10
N SER A 181 -8.16 6.57 14.07
CA SER A 181 -7.33 6.63 15.27
C SER A 181 -6.05 7.43 15.02
N PRO A 182 -5.25 7.75 16.05
CA PRO A 182 -3.91 8.27 15.87
C PRO A 182 -3.03 7.30 15.11
N ARG A 183 -2.03 7.84 14.39
CA ARG A 183 -0.99 7.06 13.70
C ARG A 183 -0.07 6.37 14.69
N ILE A 184 0.54 5.26 14.27
CA ILE A 184 1.42 4.43 15.12
C ILE A 184 2.90 4.74 14.83
N GLY A 185 3.71 4.79 15.88
CA GLY A 185 5.16 4.94 15.77
C GLY A 185 5.63 6.35 15.41
N ILE A 186 4.78 7.36 15.63
CA ILE A 186 5.10 8.78 15.46
C ILE A 186 5.34 9.45 16.81
N SER A 187 6.22 10.47 16.83
CA SER A 187 6.54 11.28 18.03
C SER A 187 5.88 12.66 18.01
N ALA A 188 5.31 13.09 16.88
CA ALA A 188 4.67 14.38 16.71
C ALA A 188 3.33 14.20 15.95
N GLY A 189 2.38 15.14 16.07
CA GLY A 189 1.05 15.05 15.45
C GLY A 189 0.21 13.88 15.96
N THR A 190 0.42 13.46 17.21
CA THR A 190 -0.22 12.30 17.84
C THR A 190 -1.72 12.49 18.10
N ASN A 191 -2.21 13.70 18.03
CA ASN A 191 -3.62 14.05 18.15
C ASN A 191 -4.39 13.99 16.80
N MET A 192 -3.68 13.84 15.68
CA MET A 192 -4.30 13.75 14.36
C MET A 192 -4.81 12.32 14.10
N LEU A 193 -6.11 12.18 13.82
CA LEU A 193 -6.74 10.88 13.53
C LEU A 193 -6.59 10.50 12.07
N LEU A 194 -5.35 10.28 11.66
CA LEU A 194 -4.95 9.99 10.26
C LEU A 194 -4.58 8.52 9.99
N ARG A 195 -4.91 7.63 10.90
CA ARG A 195 -4.88 6.19 10.70
C ARG A 195 -6.30 5.68 10.53
N PHE A 196 -6.51 4.92 9.46
CA PHE A 196 -7.80 4.37 9.08
C PHE A 196 -7.69 2.86 8.96
N SER A 197 -8.64 2.12 9.51
CA SER A 197 -8.68 0.66 9.44
C SER A 197 -10.10 0.14 9.29
N ILE A 198 -10.24 -1.06 8.70
CA ILE A 198 -11.52 -1.77 8.67
C ILE A 198 -11.79 -2.31 10.08
N ARG A 199 -12.90 -1.86 10.68
CA ARG A 199 -13.29 -2.24 12.04
C ARG A 199 -13.46 -3.75 12.16
N GLY A 200 -12.81 -4.35 13.16
CA GLY A 200 -12.93 -5.77 13.46
C GLY A 200 -12.17 -6.72 12.52
N ASN A 201 -11.44 -6.21 11.53
CA ASN A 201 -10.65 -7.07 10.65
C ASN A 201 -9.43 -7.65 11.42
N PRO A 202 -9.21 -8.99 11.39
CA PRO A 202 -8.16 -9.66 12.18
C PRO A 202 -6.73 -9.36 11.72
N TYR A 203 -6.56 -8.79 10.53
CA TYR A 203 -5.24 -8.43 9.96
C TYR A 203 -4.82 -6.99 10.30
N VAL A 204 -5.65 -6.19 10.95
CA VAL A 204 -5.24 -4.85 11.43
C VAL A 204 -4.03 -4.98 12.37
N SER A 205 -3.02 -4.10 12.21
CA SER A 205 -1.78 -4.15 13.00
C SER A 205 -2.06 -3.90 14.48
N ARG A 206 -1.33 -4.59 15.35
CA ARG A 206 -1.40 -4.46 16.81
C ARG A 206 -0.28 -3.60 17.33
#